data_7fa92421c262e8cb4edcc506c92b0428
#
_entry.id   7fa92421c262e8cb4edcc506c92b0428
#
_cell.length_a   1.000
_cell.length_b   1.000
_cell.length_c   1.000
_cell.angle_alpha   90.00
_cell.angle_beta   90.00
_cell.angle_gamma   90.00
#
_symmetry.space_group_name_H-M   'P 1'
#
loop_
_entity.id
_entity.type
_entity.pdbx_description
1 polymer ?
#
loop_
_entity_poly.entity_id
_entity_poly.type
_entity_poly.pdbx_seq_one_letter_code
_entity_poly.pdbx_strand_id
1 'polypeptide(L)'
;MKIQKMYEPDDKLINIIGDNYNILQALGCFGINLGFGDKTVREVCEDQKVDTYTFLAVVNFSGNGYRGFDDAHRLSVPTLLQYLKASHAYYIDFELPFIRRELEEALDENDNLARLILKLYDEYAHSIVNHMRYEEKTVFPYVEKLEAGEA
;
A
#
# COMPACT_ATOMS: atom_id res chain seq x y z
N MET A 1 13.66 -9.42 -20.53
CA MET A 1 13.36 -8.89 -19.18
C MET A 1 13.61 -7.38 -19.24
N LYS A 2 12.57 -6.54 -19.29
CA LYS A 2 12.76 -5.09 -19.23
C LYS A 2 13.32 -4.77 -17.84
N ILE A 3 14.49 -4.16 -17.77
CA ILE A 3 15.00 -3.54 -16.53
C ILE A 3 14.03 -2.40 -16.25
N GLN A 4 13.16 -2.57 -15.28
CA GLN A 4 12.24 -1.52 -14.87
C GLN A 4 13.09 -0.46 -14.16
N LYS A 5 13.04 0.77 -14.67
CA LYS A 5 13.76 1.93 -14.10
C LYS A 5 13.20 2.21 -12.69
N MET A 6 14.07 2.38 -11.70
CA MET A 6 13.65 2.94 -10.40
C MET A 6 13.16 4.37 -10.58
N TYR A 7 12.06 4.70 -9.92
CA TYR A 7 11.55 6.06 -9.85
C TYR A 7 12.39 6.89 -8.88
N GLU A 8 12.65 8.12 -9.25
CA GLU A 8 13.51 9.05 -8.54
C GLU A 8 12.73 10.31 -8.09
N PRO A 9 13.25 11.09 -7.11
CA PRO A 9 12.55 12.29 -6.59
C PRO A 9 12.20 13.33 -7.65
N ASP A 10 13.03 13.44 -8.70
CA ASP A 10 12.89 14.45 -9.75
C ASP A 10 12.08 13.93 -10.97
N ASP A 11 11.62 12.69 -10.95
CA ASP A 11 10.66 12.19 -11.94
C ASP A 11 9.29 12.87 -11.76
N LYS A 12 8.61 13.18 -12.87
CA LYS A 12 7.25 13.71 -12.83
C LYS A 12 6.28 12.63 -12.36
N LEU A 13 5.49 12.93 -11.33
CA LEU A 13 4.55 11.98 -10.75
C LEU A 13 3.51 11.48 -11.77
N ILE A 14 3.07 12.36 -12.69
CA ILE A 14 2.12 11.98 -13.75
C ILE A 14 2.69 10.88 -14.67
N ASN A 15 4.00 10.91 -14.96
CA ASN A 15 4.63 9.89 -15.79
C ASN A 15 4.70 8.54 -15.07
N ILE A 16 5.01 8.57 -13.77
CA ILE A 16 5.03 7.36 -12.92
C ILE A 16 3.65 6.69 -12.89
N ILE A 17 2.58 7.47 -12.75
CA ILE A 17 1.21 6.97 -12.82
C ILE A 17 0.89 6.39 -14.20
N GLY A 18 1.35 7.04 -15.27
CA GLY A 18 1.20 6.55 -16.64
C GLY A 18 1.89 5.21 -16.88
N ASP A 19 3.05 4.99 -16.26
CA ASP A 19 3.79 3.73 -16.32
C ASP A 19 3.12 2.62 -15.49
N ASN A 20 2.52 2.98 -14.35
CA ASN A 20 1.86 2.05 -13.43
C ASN A 20 0.73 2.73 -12.65
N TYR A 21 -0.51 2.58 -13.12
CA TYR A 21 -1.68 3.19 -12.46
C TYR A 21 -2.06 2.56 -11.11
N ASN A 22 -1.50 1.41 -10.73
CA ASN A 22 -1.68 0.87 -9.36
C ASN A 22 -1.10 1.81 -8.29
N ILE A 23 -0.22 2.73 -8.68
CA ILE A 23 0.33 3.78 -7.80
C ILE A 23 -0.77 4.73 -7.29
N LEU A 24 -1.90 4.86 -8.00
CA LEU A 24 -3.04 5.67 -7.52
C LEU A 24 -3.55 5.20 -6.15
N GLN A 25 -3.56 3.89 -5.91
CA GLN A 25 -3.90 3.35 -4.58
C GLN A 25 -2.87 3.79 -3.53
N ALA A 26 -1.58 3.70 -3.85
CA ALA A 26 -0.53 4.15 -2.94
C ALA A 26 -0.64 5.65 -2.62
N LEU A 27 -0.93 6.50 -3.63
CA LEU A 27 -1.20 7.92 -3.40
C LEU A 27 -2.31 8.14 -2.38
N GLY A 28 -3.44 7.43 -2.54
CA GLY A 28 -4.55 7.48 -1.59
C GLY A 28 -4.15 7.08 -0.18
N CYS A 29 -3.37 5.99 -0.02
CA CYS A 29 -2.87 5.53 1.28
C CYS A 29 -1.87 6.50 1.92
N PHE A 30 -1.08 7.24 1.15
CA PHE A 30 -0.25 8.33 1.64
C PHE A 30 -1.01 9.64 1.91
N GLY A 31 -2.30 9.69 1.57
CA GLY A 31 -3.11 10.90 1.67
C GLY A 31 -2.76 11.97 0.62
N ILE A 32 -2.12 11.58 -0.48
CA ILE A 32 -1.75 12.49 -1.56
C ILE A 32 -2.96 12.75 -2.46
N ASN A 33 -3.40 14.00 -2.50
CA ASN A 33 -4.50 14.44 -3.34
C ASN A 33 -4.07 14.61 -4.80
N LEU A 34 -4.98 14.29 -5.71
CA LEU A 34 -4.79 14.55 -7.14
C LEU A 34 -4.81 16.05 -7.45
N GLY A 35 -4.42 16.41 -8.68
CA GLY A 35 -4.39 17.81 -9.12
C GLY A 35 -3.00 18.46 -9.06
N PHE A 36 -1.96 17.68 -8.89
CA PHE A 36 -0.56 18.14 -8.82
C PHE A 36 0.04 18.54 -10.18
N GLY A 37 -0.65 18.28 -11.30
CA GLY A 37 -0.20 18.65 -12.63
C GLY A 37 1.13 18.01 -13.02
N ASP A 38 2.06 18.83 -13.49
CA ASP A 38 3.40 18.38 -13.96
C ASP A 38 4.48 18.34 -12.87
N LYS A 39 4.10 18.42 -11.59
CA LYS A 39 5.04 18.41 -10.47
C LYS A 39 5.82 17.10 -10.37
N THR A 40 7.05 17.22 -9.88
CA THR A 40 7.90 16.07 -9.55
C THR A 40 7.38 15.37 -8.28
N VAL A 41 7.85 14.14 -8.04
CA VAL A 41 7.56 13.40 -6.80
C VAL A 41 7.94 14.23 -5.58
N ARG A 42 9.15 14.83 -5.59
CA ARG A 42 9.64 15.69 -4.52
C ARG A 42 8.68 16.83 -4.22
N GLU A 43 8.31 17.61 -5.23
CA GLU A 43 7.43 18.77 -5.08
C GLU A 43 6.05 18.38 -4.53
N VAL A 44 5.48 17.26 -5.01
CA VAL A 44 4.18 16.77 -4.50
C VAL A 44 4.29 16.30 -3.06
N CYS A 45 5.33 15.54 -2.73
CA CYS A 45 5.53 15.05 -1.37
C CYS A 45 5.76 16.20 -0.38
N GLU A 46 6.58 17.20 -0.74
CA GLU A 46 6.82 18.40 0.08
C GLU A 46 5.53 19.20 0.31
N ASP A 47 4.76 19.46 -0.74
CA ASP A 47 3.48 20.21 -0.66
C ASP A 47 2.48 19.50 0.29
N GLN A 48 2.47 18.18 0.29
CA GLN A 48 1.50 17.39 1.05
C GLN A 48 2.09 16.77 2.33
N LYS A 49 3.32 17.16 2.71
CA LYS A 49 4.00 16.76 3.94
C LYS A 49 4.19 15.25 4.07
N VAL A 50 4.48 14.60 2.96
CA VAL A 50 4.83 13.18 2.88
C VAL A 50 6.35 13.06 2.73
N ASP A 51 6.97 12.12 3.42
CA ASP A 51 8.40 11.84 3.22
C ASP A 51 8.65 11.24 1.85
N THR A 52 9.43 11.96 1.02
CA THR A 52 9.68 11.62 -0.39
C THR A 52 10.33 10.25 -0.56
N TYR A 53 11.31 9.92 0.29
CA TYR A 53 12.04 8.66 0.14
C TYR A 53 11.24 7.46 0.63
N THR A 54 10.42 7.64 1.66
CA THR A 54 9.47 6.61 2.11
C THR A 54 8.41 6.35 1.05
N PHE A 55 7.87 7.39 0.42
CA PHE A 55 6.94 7.26 -0.71
C PHE A 55 7.59 6.48 -1.87
N LEU A 56 8.79 6.89 -2.30
CA LEU A 56 9.51 6.23 -3.38
C LEU A 56 9.87 4.78 -3.05
N ALA A 57 10.24 4.48 -1.81
CA ALA A 57 10.51 3.11 -1.39
C ALA A 57 9.29 2.21 -1.59
N VAL A 58 8.11 2.66 -1.15
CA VAL A 58 6.85 1.92 -1.31
C VAL A 58 6.47 1.77 -2.78
N VAL A 59 6.54 2.84 -3.56
CA VAL A 59 6.15 2.85 -4.98
C VAL A 59 7.09 1.99 -5.82
N ASN A 60 8.39 2.06 -5.60
CA ASN A 60 9.38 1.21 -6.27
C ASN A 60 9.22 -0.26 -5.85
N PHE A 61 8.94 -0.54 -4.59
CA PHE A 61 8.65 -1.90 -4.12
C PHE A 61 7.41 -2.48 -4.81
N SER A 62 6.30 -1.75 -4.81
CA SER A 62 5.03 -2.21 -5.37
C SER A 62 5.07 -2.31 -6.90
N GLY A 63 5.76 -1.39 -7.57
CA GLY A 63 5.81 -1.31 -9.03
C GLY A 63 6.84 -2.23 -9.67
N ASN A 64 7.97 -2.45 -9.03
CA ASN A 64 9.15 -3.07 -9.64
C ASN A 64 9.62 -4.35 -8.90
N GLY A 65 8.91 -4.79 -7.85
CA GLY A 65 9.32 -5.93 -7.05
C GLY A 65 10.71 -5.71 -6.45
N TYR A 66 10.82 -4.63 -5.75
CA TYR A 66 11.99 -4.01 -5.13
C TYR A 66 13.31 -4.81 -5.06
N ARG A 67 14.44 -4.16 -5.26
CA ARG A 67 15.78 -4.73 -5.09
C ARG A 67 16.84 -3.71 -4.69
N GLY A 68 16.69 -3.06 -3.59
CA GLY A 68 17.71 -2.20 -3.02
C GLY A 68 17.13 -0.94 -2.36
N PHE A 69 17.22 -0.82 -1.02
CA PHE A 69 17.11 0.47 -0.37
C PHE A 69 18.38 1.25 -0.69
N ASP A 70 18.22 2.50 -1.03
CA ASP A 70 19.35 3.43 -0.95
C ASP A 70 19.65 3.62 0.54
N ASP A 71 20.71 2.94 1.03
CA ASP A 71 21.16 3.04 2.42
C ASP A 71 21.52 4.49 2.81
N ALA A 72 21.63 5.39 1.83
CA ALA A 72 21.90 6.80 2.06
C ALA A 72 20.71 7.57 2.66
N HIS A 73 19.49 7.05 2.53
CA HIS A 73 18.29 7.75 2.97
C HIS A 73 17.51 6.91 3.99
N ARG A 74 17.43 7.42 5.22
CA ARG A 74 16.60 6.82 6.28
C ARG A 74 15.12 7.03 5.94
N LEU A 75 14.33 5.96 5.96
CA LEU A 75 12.89 6.03 5.79
C LEU A 75 12.22 6.64 7.03
N SER A 76 11.16 7.39 6.82
CA SER A 76 10.32 7.92 7.90
C SER A 76 9.39 6.83 8.43
N VAL A 77 9.68 6.31 9.63
CA VAL A 77 8.83 5.32 10.30
C VAL A 77 7.40 5.85 10.48
N PRO A 78 7.16 7.09 10.95
CA PRO A 78 5.81 7.62 11.06
C PRO A 78 5.05 7.63 9.73
N THR A 79 5.69 8.06 8.64
CA THR A 79 5.08 8.08 7.30
C THR A 79 4.75 6.67 6.83
N LEU A 80 5.64 5.70 7.06
CA LEU A 80 5.41 4.32 6.69
C LEU A 80 4.27 3.69 7.48
N LEU A 81 4.20 3.91 8.78
CA LEU A 81 3.11 3.40 9.63
C LEU A 81 1.76 4.01 9.26
N GLN A 82 1.74 5.31 8.92
CA GLN A 82 0.53 5.97 8.43
C GLN A 82 0.05 5.33 7.12
N TYR A 83 0.96 5.11 6.17
CA TYR A 83 0.66 4.42 4.92
C TYR A 83 0.10 3.01 5.18
N LEU A 84 0.74 2.21 6.05
CA LEU A 84 0.29 0.85 6.35
C LEU A 84 -1.10 0.84 6.99
N LYS A 85 -1.37 1.73 7.97
CA LYS A 85 -2.72 1.86 8.58
C LYS A 85 -3.79 2.20 7.54
N ALA A 86 -3.49 3.13 6.62
CA ALA A 86 -4.42 3.49 5.54
C ALA A 86 -4.61 2.35 4.54
N SER A 87 -3.55 1.60 4.23
CA SER A 87 -3.59 0.41 3.39
C SER A 87 -4.45 -0.69 4.02
N HIS A 88 -4.31 -0.96 5.34
CA HIS A 88 -5.15 -1.91 6.07
C HIS A 88 -6.63 -1.52 6.00
N ALA A 89 -6.95 -0.25 6.25
CA ALA A 89 -8.33 0.23 6.14
C ALA A 89 -8.89 0.02 4.72
N TYR A 90 -8.12 0.34 3.67
CA TYR A 90 -8.52 0.09 2.30
C TYR A 90 -8.83 -1.39 2.03
N TYR A 91 -7.95 -2.30 2.49
CA TYR A 91 -8.16 -3.74 2.31
C TYR A 91 -9.36 -4.27 3.08
N ILE A 92 -9.51 -3.87 4.36
CA ILE A 92 -10.58 -4.37 5.24
C ILE A 92 -11.95 -3.83 4.80
N ASP A 93 -12.02 -2.53 4.49
CA ASP A 93 -13.30 -1.85 4.26
C ASP A 93 -13.74 -1.89 2.80
N PHE A 94 -12.81 -2.10 1.86
CA PHE A 94 -13.12 -2.07 0.43
C PHE A 94 -12.69 -3.34 -0.32
N GLU A 95 -11.41 -3.68 -0.34
CA GLU A 95 -10.87 -4.71 -1.25
C GLU A 95 -11.42 -6.11 -0.93
N LEU A 96 -11.34 -6.53 0.35
CA LEU A 96 -11.83 -7.85 0.74
C LEU A 96 -13.35 -8.00 0.54
N PRO A 97 -14.21 -7.04 0.93
CA PRO A 97 -15.64 -7.10 0.63
C PRO A 97 -15.94 -7.07 -0.87
N PHE A 98 -15.18 -6.30 -1.65
CA PHE A 98 -15.32 -6.23 -3.11
C PHE A 98 -15.05 -7.60 -3.75
N ILE A 99 -13.89 -8.22 -3.44
CA ILE A 99 -13.55 -9.54 -3.99
C ILE A 99 -14.59 -10.60 -3.58
N ARG A 100 -15.08 -10.54 -2.33
CA ARG A 100 -16.11 -11.45 -1.85
C ARG A 100 -17.39 -11.38 -2.69
N ARG A 101 -17.83 -10.18 -3.01
CA ARG A 101 -19.00 -9.93 -3.86
C ARG A 101 -18.78 -10.41 -5.29
N GLU A 102 -17.63 -10.11 -5.89
CA GLU A 102 -17.28 -10.56 -7.25
C GLU A 102 -17.25 -12.09 -7.34
N LEU A 103 -16.78 -12.77 -6.28
CA LEU A 103 -16.83 -14.24 -6.20
C LEU A 103 -18.28 -14.76 -6.14
N GLU A 104 -19.15 -14.13 -5.34
CA GLU A 104 -20.57 -14.49 -5.29
C GLU A 104 -21.27 -14.33 -6.64
N GLU A 105 -21.00 -13.24 -7.35
CA GLU A 105 -21.59 -12.97 -8.65
C GLU A 105 -21.06 -13.91 -9.76
N ALA A 106 -19.81 -14.38 -9.63
CA ALA A 106 -19.18 -15.24 -10.63
C ALA A 106 -19.46 -16.74 -10.46
N LEU A 107 -19.91 -17.17 -9.28
CA LEU A 107 -20.07 -18.57 -8.93
C LEU A 107 -21.54 -18.97 -8.84
N ASP A 108 -21.88 -20.21 -9.29
CA ASP A 108 -23.22 -20.76 -9.14
C ASP A 108 -23.45 -21.23 -7.69
N GLU A 109 -24.37 -20.59 -6.98
CA GLU A 109 -24.72 -20.92 -5.57
C GLU A 109 -25.17 -22.37 -5.38
N ASN A 110 -25.64 -23.05 -6.44
CA ASN A 110 -26.07 -24.44 -6.39
C ASN A 110 -24.90 -25.43 -6.48
N ASP A 111 -23.71 -24.96 -6.87
CA ASP A 111 -22.51 -25.80 -6.95
C ASP A 111 -21.82 -25.93 -5.58
N ASN A 112 -21.58 -27.19 -5.17
CA ASN A 112 -20.85 -27.49 -3.94
C ASN A 112 -19.42 -26.94 -3.95
N LEU A 113 -18.76 -26.90 -5.10
CA LEU A 113 -17.42 -26.35 -5.23
C LEU A 113 -17.43 -24.81 -5.04
N ALA A 114 -18.43 -24.14 -5.60
CA ALA A 114 -18.63 -22.72 -5.40
C ALA A 114 -18.76 -22.35 -3.91
N ARG A 115 -19.61 -23.10 -3.18
CA ARG A 115 -19.76 -22.92 -1.73
C ARG A 115 -18.46 -23.15 -0.95
N LEU A 116 -17.66 -24.12 -1.38
CA LEU A 116 -16.35 -24.37 -0.76
C LEU A 116 -15.38 -23.22 -1.01
N ILE A 117 -15.34 -22.68 -2.24
CA ILE A 117 -14.49 -21.54 -2.61
C ILE A 117 -14.86 -20.32 -1.76
N LEU A 118 -16.13 -19.99 -1.65
CA LEU A 118 -16.61 -18.87 -0.84
C LEU A 118 -16.24 -19.02 0.64
N LYS A 119 -16.40 -20.22 1.20
CA LYS A 119 -16.01 -20.53 2.57
C LYS A 119 -14.50 -20.36 2.78
N LEU A 120 -13.68 -20.88 1.89
CA LEU A 120 -12.22 -20.73 1.96
C LEU A 120 -11.79 -19.26 1.85
N TYR A 121 -12.47 -18.48 1.01
CA TYR A 121 -12.23 -17.05 0.94
C TYR A 121 -12.58 -16.35 2.25
N ASP A 122 -13.72 -16.66 2.86
CA ASP A 122 -14.14 -16.05 4.15
C ASP A 122 -13.14 -16.37 5.27
N GLU A 123 -12.63 -17.60 5.33
CA GLU A 123 -11.59 -18.01 6.28
C GLU A 123 -10.27 -17.24 6.02
N TYR A 124 -9.88 -17.10 4.75
CA TYR A 124 -8.70 -16.34 4.35
C TYR A 124 -8.85 -14.85 4.72
N ALA A 125 -9.96 -14.23 4.34
CA ALA A 125 -10.23 -12.82 4.64
C ALA A 125 -10.22 -12.55 6.15
N HIS A 126 -10.83 -13.44 6.95
CA HIS A 126 -10.80 -13.36 8.40
C HIS A 126 -9.37 -13.42 8.96
N SER A 127 -8.54 -14.31 8.44
CA SER A 127 -7.12 -14.42 8.82
C SER A 127 -6.33 -13.14 8.52
N ILE A 128 -6.53 -12.56 7.33
CA ILE A 128 -5.89 -11.29 6.92
C ILE A 128 -6.31 -10.15 7.85
N VAL A 129 -7.61 -10.00 8.12
CA VAL A 129 -8.12 -8.96 9.02
C VAL A 129 -7.52 -9.09 10.43
N ASN A 130 -7.44 -10.31 10.96
CA ASN A 130 -6.84 -10.55 12.28
C ASN A 130 -5.35 -10.22 12.31
N HIS A 131 -4.62 -10.54 11.24
CA HIS A 131 -3.20 -10.20 11.08
C HIS A 131 -3.00 -8.67 11.09
N MET A 132 -3.73 -7.94 10.24
CA MET A 132 -3.66 -6.49 10.17
C MET A 132 -4.01 -5.82 11.51
N ARG A 133 -5.06 -6.28 12.19
CA ARG A 133 -5.44 -5.78 13.52
C ARG A 133 -4.38 -6.06 14.59
N TYR A 134 -3.73 -7.21 14.51
CA TYR A 134 -2.62 -7.53 15.41
C TYR A 134 -1.43 -6.58 15.19
N GLU A 135 -1.08 -6.31 13.95
CA GLU A 135 -0.02 -5.35 13.63
C GLU A 135 -0.33 -3.96 14.17
N GLU A 136 -1.52 -3.43 13.93
CA GLU A 136 -1.93 -2.12 14.43
C GLU A 136 -1.98 -2.02 15.96
N LYS A 137 -2.40 -3.09 16.62
CA LYS A 137 -2.55 -3.12 18.08
C LYS A 137 -1.24 -3.38 18.82
N THR A 138 -0.34 -4.15 18.21
CA THR A 138 0.83 -4.69 18.93
C THR A 138 2.15 -4.28 18.27
N VAL A 139 2.27 -4.47 16.95
CA VAL A 139 3.55 -4.27 16.25
C VAL A 139 3.83 -2.79 16.05
N PHE A 140 2.87 -2.03 15.54
CA PHE A 140 3.06 -0.61 15.26
C PHE A 140 3.39 0.22 16.51
N PRO A 141 2.67 0.06 17.64
CA PRO A 141 3.05 0.74 18.88
C PRO A 141 4.44 0.36 19.41
N TYR A 142 4.87 -0.89 19.19
CA TYR A 142 6.23 -1.31 19.54
C TYR A 142 7.29 -0.63 18.66
N VAL A 143 7.04 -0.55 17.35
CA VAL A 143 7.93 0.15 16.40
C VAL A 143 8.01 1.65 16.72
N GLU A 144 6.87 2.28 17.07
CA GLU A 144 6.84 3.69 17.50
C GLU A 144 7.71 3.93 18.76
N LYS A 145 7.68 3.02 19.73
CA LYS A 145 8.55 3.09 20.93
C LYS A 145 10.03 2.90 20.61
N LEU A 146 10.35 1.95 19.73
CA LEU A 146 11.72 1.74 19.24
C LEU A 146 12.28 3.01 18.58
N GLU A 147 11.48 3.66 17.73
CA GLU A 147 11.87 4.89 17.05
C GLU A 147 12.06 6.05 18.05
N ALA A 148 11.26 6.09 19.11
CA ALA A 148 11.41 7.07 20.20
C ALA A 148 12.59 6.77 21.16
N GLY A 149 13.25 5.61 21.03
CA GLY A 149 14.31 5.19 21.95
C GLY A 149 13.81 4.73 23.32
N GLU A 150 12.56 4.29 23.41
CA GLU A 150 11.87 3.87 24.64
C GLU A 150 11.82 2.34 24.84
N ALA A 151 12.49 1.56 23.98
CA ALA A 151 12.48 0.09 24.04
C ALA A 151 13.79 -0.49 24.54
#